data_80567cb5e9189cb52215ed535ebf0f77
#
_entry.id   80567cb5e9189cb52215ed535ebf0f77
#
_cell.length_a   1.000
_cell.length_b   1.000
_cell.length_c   1.000
_cell.angle_alpha   90.00
_cell.angle_beta   90.00
_cell.angle_gamma   90.00
#
_symmetry.space_group_name_H-M   'P 1'
#
loop_
_entity.id
_entity.type
_entity.pdbx_description
1 polymer ?
#
loop_
_entity_poly.entity_id
_entity_poly.type
_entity_poly.pdbx_seq_one_letter_code
_entity_poly.pdbx_strand_id
1 'polypeptide(L)'
;LKLLDPVNFQLNKFFYKNIGKKHKWIDRLAWEESKWIEYVTNKDVKTYIFKKKDDLVGFFELLEHTEKKEIEIAYFGLLEEYHNKKLGSFLLSKAIKKSFEYKIDRVWLHTCSLDHKNALNNYISRGMKIFKTETVIV
;
A
#
# COMPACT_ATOMS: atom_id res chain seq x y z
N LEU A 1 6.87 12.54 -3.29
CA LEU A 1 5.75 11.83 -2.69
C LEU A 1 4.61 12.80 -2.42
N LYS A 2 3.44 12.50 -2.93
CA LYS A 2 2.26 13.37 -2.78
C LYS A 2 1.01 12.57 -2.46
N LEU A 3 0.17 13.14 -1.59
CA LEU A 3 -1.20 12.67 -1.41
C LEU A 3 -1.95 12.87 -2.74
N LEU A 4 -2.66 11.87 -3.19
CA LEU A 4 -3.46 11.94 -4.40
C LEU A 4 -4.76 12.71 -4.12
N ASP A 5 -4.77 13.99 -4.48
CA ASP A 5 -5.89 14.89 -4.27
C ASP A 5 -6.02 15.84 -5.48
N PRO A 6 -7.12 15.82 -6.21
CA PRO A 6 -8.31 14.97 -5.97
C PRO A 6 -8.02 13.49 -6.21
N VAL A 7 -8.86 12.64 -5.60
CA VAL A 7 -8.74 11.18 -5.79
C VAL A 7 -8.93 10.81 -7.25
N ASN A 8 -8.20 9.77 -7.68
CA ASN A 8 -8.28 9.26 -9.05
C ASN A 8 -8.18 7.74 -9.01
N PHE A 9 -9.34 7.08 -9.06
CA PHE A 9 -9.39 5.62 -8.97
C PHE A 9 -8.61 4.92 -10.09
N GLN A 10 -8.45 5.57 -11.24
CA GLN A 10 -7.71 4.99 -12.36
C GLN A 10 -6.25 4.78 -12.01
N LEU A 11 -5.64 5.67 -11.23
CA LEU A 11 -4.27 5.49 -10.75
C LEU A 11 -4.18 4.34 -9.74
N ASN A 12 -5.13 4.25 -8.80
CA ASN A 12 -5.17 3.12 -7.87
C ASN A 12 -5.29 1.80 -8.63
N LYS A 13 -6.18 1.73 -9.61
CA LYS A 13 -6.39 0.55 -10.43
C LYS A 13 -5.14 0.21 -11.25
N PHE A 14 -4.48 1.22 -11.82
CA PHE A 14 -3.25 1.06 -12.58
C PHE A 14 -2.16 0.38 -11.73
N PHE A 15 -1.91 0.94 -10.54
CA PHE A 15 -0.91 0.36 -9.63
C PHE A 15 -1.29 -1.04 -9.16
N TYR A 16 -2.56 -1.24 -8.81
CA TYR A 16 -3.02 -2.55 -8.38
C TYR A 16 -2.76 -3.61 -9.44
N LYS A 17 -3.12 -3.33 -10.69
CA LYS A 17 -2.92 -4.28 -11.79
C LYS A 17 -1.45 -4.52 -12.10
N ASN A 18 -0.67 -3.45 -12.20
CA ASN A 18 0.72 -3.56 -12.68
C ASN A 18 1.69 -4.08 -11.63
N ILE A 19 1.46 -3.76 -10.37
CA ILE A 19 2.26 -4.29 -9.28
C ILE A 19 1.72 -5.64 -8.85
N GLY A 20 0.40 -5.74 -8.69
CA GLY A 20 -0.24 -6.93 -8.17
C GLY A 20 -0.15 -8.15 -9.06
N LYS A 21 0.03 -7.97 -10.37
CA LYS A 21 0.19 -9.07 -11.32
C LYS A 21 1.31 -10.01 -10.89
N LYS A 22 2.44 -9.46 -10.46
CA LYS A 22 3.60 -10.22 -10.04
C LYS A 22 3.44 -10.80 -8.63
N HIS A 23 2.70 -10.11 -7.77
CA HIS A 23 2.50 -10.49 -6.37
C HIS A 23 1.19 -11.25 -6.13
N LYS A 24 0.47 -11.58 -7.20
CA LYS A 24 -0.78 -12.35 -7.11
C LYS A 24 -1.88 -11.64 -6.30
N TRP A 25 -1.97 -10.34 -6.42
CA TRP A 25 -3.08 -9.58 -5.83
C TRP A 25 -4.34 -9.85 -6.63
N ILE A 26 -5.32 -10.50 -6.03
CA ILE A 26 -6.53 -10.94 -6.73
C ILE A 26 -7.83 -10.33 -6.18
N ASP A 27 -7.79 -9.76 -4.98
CA ASP A 27 -9.00 -9.33 -4.26
C ASP A 27 -9.84 -8.32 -5.03
N ARG A 28 -9.21 -7.46 -5.79
CA ARG A 28 -9.89 -6.37 -6.50
C ARG A 28 -10.02 -6.56 -8.00
N LEU A 29 -9.58 -7.70 -8.53
CA LEU A 29 -9.60 -7.93 -9.97
C LEU A 29 -11.03 -7.89 -10.55
N ALA A 30 -12.02 -8.30 -9.76
CA ALA A 30 -13.42 -8.32 -10.16
C ALA A 30 -14.15 -7.01 -9.84
N TRP A 31 -13.48 -6.02 -9.25
CA TRP A 31 -14.14 -4.77 -8.90
C TRP A 31 -14.58 -4.01 -10.15
N GLU A 32 -15.85 -3.59 -10.16
CA GLU A 32 -16.35 -2.66 -11.16
C GLU A 32 -15.90 -1.24 -10.85
N GLU A 33 -16.02 -0.35 -11.81
CA GLU A 33 -15.62 1.05 -11.68
C GLU A 33 -16.29 1.72 -10.47
N SER A 34 -17.58 1.47 -10.26
CA SER A 34 -18.31 2.04 -9.12
C SER A 34 -17.71 1.62 -7.79
N LYS A 35 -17.24 0.39 -7.68
CA LYS A 35 -16.60 -0.11 -6.47
C LYS A 35 -15.26 0.59 -6.21
N TRP A 36 -14.47 0.80 -7.25
CA TRP A 36 -13.21 1.53 -7.16
C TRP A 36 -13.45 2.97 -6.69
N ILE A 37 -14.44 3.65 -7.27
CA ILE A 37 -14.77 5.03 -6.91
C ILE A 37 -15.22 5.09 -5.45
N GLU A 38 -16.08 4.18 -5.03
CA GLU A 38 -16.56 4.11 -3.65
C GLU A 38 -15.39 3.96 -2.68
N TYR A 39 -14.45 3.09 -3.01
CA TYR A 39 -13.30 2.84 -2.15
C TYR A 39 -12.39 4.07 -2.03
N VAL A 40 -11.96 4.65 -3.15
CA VAL A 40 -10.99 5.74 -3.11
C VAL A 40 -11.58 7.06 -2.60
N THR A 41 -12.91 7.23 -2.67
CA THR A 41 -13.58 8.43 -2.15
C THR A 41 -13.92 8.33 -0.67
N ASN A 42 -13.75 7.14 -0.07
CA ASN A 42 -13.95 6.97 1.36
C ASN A 42 -12.96 7.86 2.12
N LYS A 43 -13.45 8.62 3.09
CA LYS A 43 -12.62 9.55 3.88
C LYS A 43 -11.49 8.88 4.64
N ASP A 44 -11.61 7.59 4.93
CA ASP A 44 -10.61 6.82 5.68
C ASP A 44 -9.51 6.25 4.79
N VAL A 45 -9.63 6.39 3.47
CA VAL A 45 -8.65 5.93 2.50
C VAL A 45 -7.79 7.09 2.02
N LYS A 46 -6.47 6.96 2.17
CA LYS A 46 -5.50 7.95 1.70
C LYS A 46 -4.53 7.29 0.73
N THR A 47 -4.50 7.75 -0.49
CA THR A 47 -3.58 7.24 -1.51
C THR A 47 -2.43 8.21 -1.71
N TYR A 48 -1.20 7.72 -1.61
CA TYR A 48 0.01 8.49 -1.85
C TYR A 48 0.71 7.94 -3.07
N ILE A 49 1.15 8.85 -3.95
CA ILE A 49 1.83 8.52 -5.20
C ILE A 49 3.28 8.97 -5.10
N PHE A 50 4.19 8.09 -5.48
CA PHE A 50 5.61 8.42 -5.61
C PHE A 50 5.95 8.57 -7.08
N LYS A 51 6.47 9.75 -7.43
CA LYS A 51 6.93 10.05 -8.78
C LYS A 51 8.40 10.41 -8.77
N LYS A 52 9.09 10.06 -9.84
CA LYS A 52 10.43 10.56 -10.12
C LYS A 52 10.32 11.43 -11.36
N LYS A 53 10.43 12.76 -11.20
CA LYS A 53 10.05 13.75 -12.22
C LYS A 53 8.56 13.52 -12.57
N ASP A 54 8.26 13.21 -13.84
CA ASP A 54 6.88 12.96 -14.27
C ASP A 54 6.52 11.47 -14.31
N ASP A 55 7.48 10.59 -13.99
CA ASP A 55 7.29 9.14 -14.07
C ASP A 55 6.68 8.59 -12.79
N LEU A 56 5.64 7.77 -12.94
CA LEU A 56 5.06 7.04 -11.83
C LEU A 56 6.03 5.95 -11.39
N VAL A 57 6.34 5.89 -10.10
CA VAL A 57 7.30 4.94 -9.55
C VAL A 57 6.61 3.92 -8.65
N GLY A 58 5.74 4.38 -7.78
CA GLY A 58 5.08 3.52 -6.82
C GLY A 58 3.97 4.23 -6.07
N PHE A 59 3.38 3.52 -5.12
CA PHE A 59 2.27 4.05 -4.35
C PHE A 59 2.13 3.32 -3.02
N PHE A 60 1.33 3.92 -2.14
CA PHE A 60 0.76 3.16 -1.04
C PHE A 60 -0.64 3.71 -0.72
N GLU A 61 -1.48 2.84 -0.19
CA GLU A 61 -2.81 3.18 0.28
C GLU A 61 -2.86 2.98 1.79
N LEU A 62 -3.26 4.01 2.51
CA LEU A 62 -3.46 3.95 3.95
C LEU A 62 -4.96 3.87 4.22
N LEU A 63 -5.37 2.93 5.05
CA LEU A 63 -6.75 2.79 5.49
C LEU A 63 -6.81 3.06 6.98
N GLU A 64 -7.50 4.13 7.37
CA GLU A 64 -7.62 4.52 8.75
C GLU A 64 -8.74 3.75 9.46
N HIS A 65 -8.40 3.09 10.55
CA HIS A 65 -9.35 2.44 11.45
C HIS A 65 -9.55 3.35 12.66
N THR A 66 -10.41 4.34 12.50
CA THR A 66 -10.55 5.44 13.46
C THR A 66 -10.94 4.99 14.87
N GLU A 67 -11.80 3.98 14.98
CA GLU A 67 -12.23 3.47 16.28
C GLU A 67 -11.08 2.89 17.10
N LYS A 68 -10.09 2.31 16.42
CA LYS A 68 -8.94 1.67 17.05
C LYS A 68 -7.71 2.57 17.11
N LYS A 69 -7.78 3.74 16.51
CA LYS A 69 -6.65 4.66 16.31
C LYS A 69 -5.47 3.95 15.63
N GLU A 70 -5.77 3.23 14.56
CA GLU A 70 -4.79 2.46 13.79
C GLU A 70 -4.86 2.86 12.32
N ILE A 71 -3.74 2.69 11.63
CA ILE A 71 -3.70 2.77 10.17
C ILE A 71 -3.16 1.47 9.63
N GLU A 72 -3.87 0.93 8.66
CA GLU A 72 -3.44 -0.21 7.87
C GLU A 72 -2.78 0.29 6.58
N ILE A 73 -1.57 -0.18 6.30
CA ILE A 73 -0.98 0.00 4.98
C ILE A 73 -1.64 -1.07 4.11
N ALA A 74 -2.71 -0.69 3.42
CA ALA A 74 -3.56 -1.64 2.70
C ALA A 74 -2.87 -2.21 1.47
N TYR A 75 -2.20 -1.35 0.71
CA TYR A 75 -1.42 -1.73 -0.46
C TYR A 75 -0.19 -0.85 -0.54
N PHE A 76 0.87 -1.41 -1.09
CA PHE A 76 2.17 -0.77 -1.14
C PHE A 76 3.00 -1.45 -2.22
N GLY A 77 3.65 -0.67 -3.05
CA GLY A 77 4.54 -1.27 -4.03
C GLY A 77 5.16 -0.29 -4.99
N LEU A 78 6.15 -0.80 -5.72
CA LEU A 78 6.84 -0.10 -6.79
C LEU A 78 6.53 -0.80 -8.12
N LEU A 79 6.46 -0.01 -9.19
CA LEU A 79 6.42 -0.59 -10.53
C LEU A 79 7.71 -1.37 -10.78
N GLU A 80 7.62 -2.42 -11.60
CA GLU A 80 8.73 -3.37 -11.81
C GLU A 80 10.03 -2.70 -12.22
N GLU A 81 9.99 -1.72 -13.12
CA GLU A 81 11.18 -1.01 -13.59
C GLU A 81 11.90 -0.20 -12.52
N TYR A 82 11.27 -0.02 -11.38
CA TYR A 82 11.84 0.71 -10.24
C TYR A 82 12.14 -0.20 -9.05
N HIS A 83 12.04 -1.51 -9.24
CA HIS A 83 12.31 -2.45 -8.16
C HIS A 83 13.77 -2.38 -7.75
N ASN A 84 14.01 -1.77 -6.59
CA ASN A 84 15.31 -1.81 -5.96
C ASN A 84 15.12 -1.63 -4.46
N LYS A 85 16.03 -2.26 -3.69
CA LYS A 85 15.90 -2.30 -2.23
C LYS A 85 15.87 -0.92 -1.59
N LYS A 86 16.64 0.03 -2.13
CA LYS A 86 16.71 1.39 -1.57
C LYS A 86 15.38 2.13 -1.77
N LEU A 87 14.78 2.03 -2.95
CA LEU A 87 13.50 2.68 -3.22
C LEU A 87 12.37 2.04 -2.42
N GLY A 88 12.36 0.71 -2.33
CA GLY A 88 11.37 -0.01 -1.53
C GLY A 88 11.44 0.37 -0.06
N SER A 89 12.63 0.40 0.50
CA SER A 89 12.84 0.80 1.89
C SER A 89 12.47 2.26 2.12
N PHE A 90 12.83 3.13 1.18
CA PHE A 90 12.47 4.54 1.23
C PHE A 90 10.96 4.73 1.25
N LEU A 91 10.25 4.09 0.32
CA LEU A 91 8.81 4.23 0.22
C LEU A 91 8.10 3.67 1.46
N LEU A 92 8.54 2.54 1.98
CA LEU A 92 7.97 1.97 3.20
C LEU A 92 8.20 2.88 4.40
N SER A 93 9.39 3.45 4.54
CA SER A 93 9.68 4.42 5.60
C SER A 93 8.75 5.62 5.51
N LYS A 94 8.48 6.11 4.30
CA LYS A 94 7.55 7.22 4.08
C LYS A 94 6.12 6.84 4.43
N ALA A 95 5.70 5.60 4.09
CA ALA A 95 4.36 5.14 4.43
C ALA A 95 4.15 5.10 5.94
N ILE A 96 5.13 4.60 6.69
CA ILE A 96 5.08 4.55 8.15
C ILE A 96 5.06 5.97 8.72
N LYS A 97 5.94 6.84 8.24
CA LYS A 97 6.02 8.22 8.71
C LYS A 97 4.72 8.99 8.44
N LYS A 98 4.17 8.85 7.22
CA LYS A 98 2.92 9.51 6.87
C LYS A 98 1.76 8.99 7.73
N SER A 99 1.75 7.71 8.05
CA SER A 99 0.73 7.13 8.91
C SER A 99 0.72 7.81 10.28
N PHE A 100 1.89 8.05 10.87
CA PHE A 100 1.99 8.70 12.19
C PHE A 100 1.73 10.20 12.17
N GLU A 101 1.58 10.82 11.00
CA GLU A 101 1.10 12.20 10.91
C GLU A 101 -0.39 12.31 11.23
N TYR A 102 -1.13 11.20 11.12
CA TYR A 102 -2.50 11.11 11.61
C TYR A 102 -2.44 10.70 13.09
N LYS A 103 -3.40 11.11 13.89
CA LYS A 103 -3.38 10.84 15.34
C LYS A 103 -3.71 9.38 15.62
N ILE A 104 -2.72 8.51 15.51
CA ILE A 104 -2.88 7.08 15.66
C ILE A 104 -1.85 6.51 16.64
N ASP A 105 -2.15 5.31 17.15
CA ASP A 105 -1.29 4.60 18.09
C ASP A 105 -0.52 3.47 17.43
N ARG A 106 -0.97 2.99 16.24
CA ARG A 106 -0.41 1.78 15.64
C ARG A 106 -0.55 1.79 14.13
N VAL A 107 0.50 1.35 13.45
CA VAL A 107 0.52 1.09 12.01
C VAL A 107 0.75 -0.40 11.79
N TRP A 108 -0.03 -1.01 10.91
CA TRP A 108 0.13 -2.42 10.58
C TRP A 108 -0.13 -2.70 9.10
N LEU A 109 0.29 -3.88 8.66
CA LEU A 109 0.04 -4.34 7.30
C LEU A 109 -0.08 -5.85 7.28
N HIS A 110 -0.67 -6.37 6.21
CA HIS A 110 -0.68 -7.79 5.92
C HIS A 110 0.40 -8.10 4.88
N THR A 111 1.07 -9.22 5.05
CA THR A 111 1.95 -9.79 4.03
C THR A 111 1.56 -11.25 3.86
N CYS A 112 1.86 -11.83 2.72
CA CYS A 112 1.57 -13.23 2.46
C CYS A 112 2.74 -13.90 1.75
N SER A 113 2.71 -15.23 1.66
CA SER A 113 3.79 -16.01 1.04
C SER A 113 3.95 -15.74 -0.47
N LEU A 114 2.94 -15.12 -1.09
CA LEU A 114 2.97 -14.77 -2.51
C LEU A 114 3.56 -13.38 -2.77
N ASP A 115 3.85 -12.61 -1.73
CA ASP A 115 4.53 -11.33 -1.85
C ASP A 115 5.97 -11.55 -2.31
N HIS A 116 6.61 -10.48 -2.78
CA HIS A 116 8.03 -10.53 -3.15
C HIS A 116 8.84 -11.11 -1.99
N LYS A 117 9.76 -12.03 -2.30
CA LYS A 117 10.54 -12.77 -1.30
C LYS A 117 11.25 -11.90 -0.27
N ASN A 118 11.56 -10.65 -0.61
CA ASN A 118 12.24 -9.72 0.30
C ASN A 118 11.26 -8.80 1.05
N ALA A 119 9.95 -8.90 0.80
CA ALA A 119 8.98 -8.00 1.39
C ALA A 119 8.94 -8.09 2.91
N LEU A 120 8.81 -9.30 3.45
CA LEU A 120 8.75 -9.50 4.90
C LEU A 120 10.01 -9.00 5.58
N ASN A 121 11.18 -9.31 5.03
CA ASN A 121 12.45 -8.85 5.59
C ASN A 121 12.56 -7.32 5.58
N ASN A 122 12.06 -6.68 4.52
CA ASN A 122 12.01 -5.23 4.42
C ASN A 122 11.14 -4.63 5.53
N TYR A 123 9.96 -5.21 5.76
CA TYR A 123 9.04 -4.74 6.79
C TYR A 123 9.67 -4.87 8.18
N ILE A 124 10.27 -6.01 8.48
CA ILE A 124 10.94 -6.24 9.76
C ILE A 124 12.10 -5.27 9.96
N SER A 125 12.90 -5.02 8.91
CA SER A 125 14.04 -4.10 9.00
C SER A 125 13.61 -2.64 9.26
N ARG A 126 12.34 -2.30 9.00
CA ARG A 126 11.79 -0.97 9.32
C ARG A 126 11.13 -0.92 10.69
N GLY A 127 11.36 -1.89 11.55
CA GLY A 127 10.84 -1.91 12.90
C GLY A 127 9.45 -2.52 13.06
N MET A 128 8.91 -3.10 12.01
CA MET A 128 7.61 -3.78 12.09
C MET A 128 7.78 -5.17 12.70
N LYS A 129 6.78 -5.61 13.43
CA LYS A 129 6.81 -6.92 14.10
C LYS A 129 5.63 -7.76 13.63
N ILE A 130 5.88 -9.07 13.53
CA ILE A 130 4.81 -10.02 13.25
C ILE A 130 3.96 -10.13 14.52
N PHE A 131 2.68 -9.76 14.46
CA PHE A 131 1.77 -9.91 15.58
C PHE A 131 0.71 -10.97 15.35
N LYS A 132 0.52 -11.40 14.13
CA LYS A 132 -0.46 -12.41 13.76
C LYS A 132 -0.06 -13.11 12.47
N THR A 133 -0.11 -14.44 12.48
CA THR A 133 0.13 -15.26 11.28
C THR A 133 -1.13 -16.06 11.00
N GLU A 134 -1.61 -15.99 9.76
CA GLU A 134 -2.78 -16.74 9.31
C GLU A 134 -2.42 -17.48 8.03
N THR A 135 -2.93 -18.70 7.92
CA THR A 135 -2.82 -19.47 6.69
C THR A 135 -4.15 -19.41 5.96
N VAL A 136 -4.10 -18.93 4.72
CA VAL A 136 -5.28 -18.86 3.87
C VAL A 136 -5.07 -19.78 2.68
N ILE A 137 -6.01 -20.68 2.47
CA ILE A 137 -6.01 -21.60 1.34
C ILE A 137 -6.83 -20.96 0.22
N VAL A 138 -6.20 -20.79 -0.93
CA VAL A 138 -6.81 -20.14 -2.09
C VAL A 138 -7.00 -21.16 -3.21
#